data_baeea07f1bbd6e788940ac9cd01b5e1a
#
_entry.id   baeea07f1bbd6e788940ac9cd01b5e1a
#
_cell.length_a   1.000
_cell.length_b   1.000
_cell.length_c   1.000
_cell.angle_alpha   90.00
_cell.angle_beta   90.00
_cell.angle_gamma   90.00
#
_symmetry.space_group_name_H-M   'P 1'
#
loop_
_entity.id
_entity.type
_entity.pdbx_description
1 polymer ?
#
loop_
_entity_poly.entity_id
_entity_poly.type
_entity_poly.pdbx_seq_one_letter_code
_entity_poly.pdbx_strand_id
1 'polypeptide(L)'
;MKIISFNVNGIRAIAKKNFHADMREVDADIICLQETKSTVEQAKEVASLLDEYHFYGNESKARKGYSGTAILTKLEPLAHFTDIGVEEYDQEGRVTTLEFEDYYLVTVYVPNSGNDLRRLAYRQNWDRAFLRFLKDLEKTKPVVVCGDFNVAHKEIDLARPKAN
;
A
#
# COMPACT_ATOMS: atom_id res chain seq x y z
N MET A 1 -11.68 16.08 2.84
CA MET A 1 -10.78 14.96 3.13
C MET A 1 -9.74 14.87 2.01
N LYS A 2 -8.46 14.82 2.38
CA LYS A 2 -7.31 14.68 1.46
C LYS A 2 -6.65 13.34 1.72
N ILE A 3 -6.61 12.48 0.71
CA ILE A 3 -5.92 11.18 0.74
C ILE A 3 -4.76 11.25 -0.25
N ILE A 4 -3.57 10.82 0.17
CA ILE A 4 -2.41 10.69 -0.71
C ILE A 4 -1.94 9.24 -0.75
N SER A 5 -1.37 8.85 -1.89
CA SER A 5 -0.75 7.54 -2.09
C SER A 5 0.69 7.74 -2.57
N PHE A 6 1.65 7.08 -1.91
CA PHE A 6 3.07 7.30 -2.15
C PHE A 6 3.89 6.01 -2.00
N ASN A 7 4.47 5.53 -3.09
CA ASN A 7 5.49 4.49 -3.04
C ASN A 7 6.80 5.10 -2.50
N VAL A 8 7.18 4.75 -1.28
CA VAL A 8 8.33 5.34 -0.58
C VAL A 8 9.65 4.65 -0.89
N ASN A 9 9.62 3.50 -1.58
CA ASN A 9 10.81 2.72 -1.90
C ASN A 9 11.78 2.54 -0.71
N GLY A 10 11.22 2.22 0.46
CA GLY A 10 11.93 2.06 1.72
C GLY A 10 11.72 3.25 2.67
N ILE A 11 10.83 3.07 3.66
CA ILE A 11 10.44 4.14 4.58
C ILE A 11 11.62 4.69 5.40
N ARG A 12 12.55 3.83 5.83
CA ARG A 12 13.77 4.26 6.56
C ARG A 12 14.74 5.06 5.68
N ALA A 13 14.75 4.80 4.38
CA ALA A 13 15.62 5.54 3.46
C ALA A 13 15.06 6.93 3.16
N ILE A 14 13.75 7.03 2.94
CA ILE A 14 13.11 8.32 2.66
C ILE A 14 13.02 9.19 3.92
N ALA A 15 12.91 8.60 5.10
CA ALA A 15 12.92 9.32 6.38
C ALA A 15 14.23 10.11 6.64
N LYS A 16 15.34 9.69 6.03
CA LYS A 16 16.62 10.43 6.06
C LYS A 16 16.64 11.65 5.15
N LYS A 17 15.60 11.86 4.37
CA LYS A 17 15.38 13.02 3.49
C LYS A 17 14.28 13.91 4.08
N ASN A 18 13.51 14.55 3.24
CA ASN A 18 12.49 15.50 3.64
C ASN A 18 11.13 14.89 3.98
N PHE A 19 10.99 13.55 4.05
CA PHE A 19 9.70 12.85 4.17
C PHE A 19 8.77 13.48 5.21
N HIS A 20 9.26 13.71 6.44
CA HIS A 20 8.41 14.27 7.50
C HIS A 20 8.02 15.73 7.24
N ALA A 21 8.94 16.54 6.67
CA ALA A 21 8.65 17.92 6.29
C ALA A 21 7.61 17.97 5.16
N ASP A 22 7.82 17.13 4.12
CA ASP A 22 6.93 17.02 2.98
C ASP A 22 5.51 16.57 3.39
N MET A 23 5.42 15.58 4.31
CA MET A 23 4.13 15.10 4.80
C MET A 23 3.39 16.14 5.64
N ARG A 24 4.11 16.94 6.46
CA ARG A 24 3.51 18.07 7.19
C ARG A 24 3.05 19.18 6.25
N GLU A 25 3.82 19.49 5.20
CA GLU A 25 3.44 20.50 4.20
C GLU A 25 2.21 20.04 3.39
N VAL A 26 2.18 18.78 2.99
CA VAL A 26 1.03 18.21 2.27
C VAL A 26 -0.21 18.22 3.16
N ASP A 27 -0.07 18.00 4.45
CA ASP A 27 -1.16 18.02 5.46
C ASP A 27 -2.38 17.21 5.00
N ALA A 28 -2.14 15.93 4.71
CA ALA A 28 -3.19 15.02 4.29
C ALA A 28 -3.95 14.46 5.51
N ASP A 29 -5.24 14.16 5.34
CA ASP A 29 -6.00 13.44 6.36
C ASP A 29 -5.56 11.97 6.46
N ILE A 30 -5.19 11.38 5.31
CA ILE A 30 -4.74 9.99 5.20
C ILE A 30 -3.56 9.89 4.22
N ILE A 31 -2.54 9.12 4.63
CA ILE A 31 -1.32 8.85 3.85
C ILE A 31 -1.21 7.34 3.65
N CYS A 32 -1.30 6.88 2.41
CA CYS A 32 -1.15 5.48 2.00
C CYS A 32 0.25 5.25 1.45
N LEU A 33 1.01 4.34 2.06
CA LEU A 33 2.39 4.06 1.71
C LEU A 33 2.55 2.67 1.11
N GLN A 34 3.37 2.56 0.07
CA GLN A 34 3.76 1.31 -0.55
C GLN A 34 5.28 1.17 -0.52
N GLU A 35 5.77 -0.06 -0.57
CA GLU A 35 7.19 -0.40 -0.46
C GLU A 35 7.87 0.15 0.80
N THR A 36 7.27 -0.07 1.96
CA THR A 36 7.90 0.34 3.23
C THR A 36 9.25 -0.33 3.47
N LYS A 37 9.43 -1.56 2.94
CA LYS A 37 10.69 -2.35 3.00
C LYS A 37 11.29 -2.40 4.41
N SER A 38 10.44 -2.59 5.40
CA SER A 38 10.78 -2.60 6.83
C SER A 38 9.86 -3.55 7.59
N THR A 39 10.17 -3.82 8.84
CA THR A 39 9.17 -4.38 9.75
C THR A 39 8.13 -3.33 10.10
N VAL A 40 6.97 -3.78 10.60
CA VAL A 40 5.89 -2.90 11.06
C VAL A 40 6.40 -1.96 12.16
N GLU A 41 7.20 -2.48 13.11
CA GLU A 41 7.78 -1.68 14.21
C GLU A 41 8.69 -0.57 13.68
N GLN A 42 9.57 -0.89 12.71
CA GLN A 42 10.47 0.09 12.11
C GLN A 42 9.72 1.16 11.31
N ALA A 43 8.65 0.78 10.62
CA ALA A 43 7.81 1.73 9.91
C ALA A 43 7.04 2.62 10.89
N LYS A 44 6.53 2.04 11.98
CA LYS A 44 5.84 2.76 13.05
C LYS A 44 6.76 3.77 13.76
N GLU A 45 8.03 3.39 14.01
CA GLU A 45 9.03 4.30 14.57
C GLU A 45 9.24 5.53 13.68
N VAL A 46 9.37 5.36 12.37
CA VAL A 46 9.45 6.48 11.43
C VAL A 46 8.17 7.31 11.44
N ALA A 47 7.01 6.67 11.42
CA ALA A 47 5.71 7.34 11.40
C ALA A 47 5.43 8.13 12.70
N SER A 48 6.00 7.73 13.84
CA SER A 48 5.78 8.38 15.14
C SER A 48 6.27 9.83 15.21
N LEU A 49 7.09 10.28 14.27
CA LEU A 49 7.47 11.68 14.09
C LEU A 49 6.38 12.54 13.43
N LEU A 50 5.29 11.91 13.00
CA LEU A 50 4.05 12.53 12.57
C LEU A 50 2.98 12.21 13.62
N ASP A 51 3.07 12.87 14.77
CA ASP A 51 2.36 12.55 16.02
C ASP A 51 0.82 12.68 15.96
N GLU A 52 0.30 13.37 14.96
CA GLU A 52 -1.13 13.50 14.69
C GLU A 52 -1.74 12.32 13.92
N TYR A 53 -0.93 11.30 13.53
CA TYR A 53 -1.40 10.18 12.75
C TYR A 53 -1.38 8.86 13.54
N HIS A 54 -2.48 8.12 13.46
CA HIS A 54 -2.51 6.70 13.78
C HIS A 54 -1.82 5.90 12.67
N PHE A 55 -1.10 4.85 13.02
CA PHE A 55 -0.34 4.03 12.08
C PHE A 55 -0.86 2.60 12.00
N TYR A 56 -1.09 2.12 10.79
CA TYR A 56 -1.50 0.75 10.47
C TYR A 56 -0.61 0.21 9.36
N GLY A 57 0.11 -0.90 9.62
CA GLY A 57 1.09 -1.43 8.69
C GLY A 57 0.98 -2.93 8.46
N ASN A 58 1.51 -3.36 7.31
CA ASN A 58 1.70 -4.76 6.94
C ASN A 58 3.11 -4.96 6.41
N GLU A 59 3.73 -6.09 6.76
CA GLU A 59 5.09 -6.42 6.34
C GLU A 59 5.17 -7.76 5.64
N SER A 60 6.22 -7.97 4.88
CA SER A 60 6.48 -9.26 4.26
C SER A 60 6.87 -10.33 5.29
N LYS A 61 6.11 -11.42 5.33
CA LYS A 61 6.41 -12.63 6.09
C LYS A 61 7.46 -13.48 5.37
N ALA A 62 7.50 -13.40 4.04
CA ALA A 62 8.42 -14.18 3.21
C ALA A 62 9.86 -13.68 3.25
N ARG A 63 10.07 -12.36 3.38
CA ARG A 63 11.41 -11.76 3.33
C ARG A 63 11.46 -10.41 4.04
N LYS A 64 12.37 -10.28 5.01
CA LYS A 64 12.63 -8.99 5.68
C LYS A 64 13.08 -7.91 4.70
N GLY A 65 12.55 -6.69 4.87
CA GLY A 65 12.94 -5.55 4.04
C GLY A 65 12.46 -5.62 2.59
N TYR A 66 11.39 -6.35 2.35
CA TYR A 66 10.77 -6.51 1.03
C TYR A 66 9.31 -6.08 1.09
N SER A 67 8.80 -5.45 0.00
CA SER A 67 7.39 -5.04 -0.08
C SER A 67 6.93 -4.21 1.13
N GLY A 68 5.78 -4.50 1.69
CA GLY A 68 5.19 -3.81 2.84
C GLY A 68 4.33 -2.61 2.44
N THR A 69 3.19 -2.46 3.12
CA THR A 69 2.26 -1.34 2.97
C THR A 69 1.94 -0.74 4.32
N ALA A 70 1.55 0.54 4.34
CA ALA A 70 1.07 1.18 5.57
C ALA A 70 0.06 2.28 5.26
N ILE A 71 -0.79 2.57 6.23
CA ILE A 71 -1.69 3.73 6.23
C ILE A 71 -1.44 4.52 7.51
N LEU A 72 -1.21 5.83 7.34
CA LEU A 72 -1.22 6.80 8.41
C LEU A 72 -2.51 7.61 8.27
N THR A 73 -3.24 7.82 9.35
CA THR A 73 -4.53 8.52 9.32
C THR A 73 -4.73 9.38 10.56
N LYS A 74 -5.27 10.60 10.37
CA LYS A 74 -5.73 11.45 11.48
C LYS A 74 -7.09 10.99 12.02
N LEU A 75 -7.81 10.17 11.25
CA LEU A 75 -9.12 9.65 11.61
C LEU A 75 -8.97 8.27 12.24
N GLU A 76 -9.71 7.99 13.30
CA GLU A 76 -9.73 6.67 13.89
C GLU A 76 -10.65 5.73 13.09
N PRO A 77 -10.13 4.62 12.53
CA PRO A 77 -10.95 3.66 11.80
C PRO A 77 -11.74 2.76 12.77
N LEU A 78 -12.86 2.22 12.31
CA LEU A 78 -13.65 1.22 13.05
C LEU A 78 -12.90 -0.12 13.17
N ALA A 79 -12.15 -0.48 12.14
CA ALA A 79 -11.34 -1.69 12.11
C ALA A 79 -10.19 -1.56 11.10
N HIS A 80 -9.17 -2.42 11.24
CA HIS A 80 -8.12 -2.57 10.25
C HIS A 80 -7.87 -4.05 9.93
N PHE A 81 -7.48 -4.29 8.69
CA PHE A 81 -7.16 -5.63 8.18
C PHE A 81 -5.86 -5.57 7.41
N THR A 82 -5.13 -6.68 7.43
CA THR A 82 -3.97 -6.90 6.56
C THR A 82 -4.24 -8.08 5.64
N ASP A 83 -3.64 -8.03 4.43
CA ASP A 83 -3.74 -9.12 3.46
C ASP A 83 -5.14 -9.24 2.81
N ILE A 84 -5.38 -10.31 2.05
CA ILE A 84 -6.64 -10.54 1.31
C ILE A 84 -7.35 -11.86 1.67
N GLY A 85 -6.83 -12.59 2.68
CA GLY A 85 -7.39 -13.86 3.14
C GLY A 85 -7.03 -15.07 2.28
N VAL A 86 -5.95 -14.99 1.48
CA VAL A 86 -5.42 -16.10 0.67
C VAL A 86 -3.97 -16.33 1.03
N GLU A 87 -3.68 -17.42 1.75
CA GLU A 87 -2.37 -17.71 2.34
C GLU A 87 -1.20 -17.58 1.34
N GLU A 88 -1.36 -18.09 0.12
CA GLU A 88 -0.35 -17.99 -0.95
C GLU A 88 -0.01 -16.54 -1.30
N TYR A 89 -0.99 -15.62 -1.23
CA TYR A 89 -0.86 -14.23 -1.65
C TYR A 89 -0.56 -13.27 -0.48
N ASP A 90 -0.73 -13.75 0.74
CA ASP A 90 -0.62 -12.98 1.98
C ASP A 90 0.79 -13.05 2.61
N GLN A 91 1.79 -13.51 1.83
CA GLN A 91 3.16 -13.67 2.30
C GLN A 91 4.02 -12.41 2.16
N GLU A 92 3.62 -11.46 1.32
CA GLU A 92 4.49 -10.35 0.95
C GLU A 92 4.04 -8.99 1.52
N GLY A 93 2.99 -8.93 2.38
CA GLY A 93 2.56 -7.70 3.07
C GLY A 93 2.09 -6.61 2.10
N ARG A 94 1.26 -6.97 1.11
CA ARG A 94 0.93 -6.12 -0.03
C ARG A 94 -0.33 -5.29 0.13
N VAL A 95 -1.15 -5.60 1.12
CA VAL A 95 -2.46 -4.96 1.29
C VAL A 95 -2.66 -4.57 2.75
N THR A 96 -3.07 -3.32 2.97
CA THR A 96 -3.57 -2.82 4.26
C THR A 96 -4.91 -2.15 4.01
N THR A 97 -5.91 -2.52 4.82
CA THR A 97 -7.28 -2.02 4.69
C THR A 97 -7.72 -1.37 6.01
N LEU A 98 -8.32 -0.21 5.92
CA LEU A 98 -9.04 0.43 7.03
C LEU A 98 -10.53 0.48 6.73
N GLU A 99 -11.34 0.19 7.75
CA GLU A 99 -12.79 0.38 7.72
C GLU A 99 -13.14 1.70 8.39
N PHE A 100 -13.80 2.59 7.67
CA PHE A 100 -14.45 3.78 8.22
C PHE A 100 -15.98 3.60 8.22
N GLU A 101 -16.70 4.55 8.78
CA GLU A 101 -18.15 4.46 8.89
C GLU A 101 -18.83 4.28 7.51
N ASP A 102 -18.40 5.07 6.52
CA ASP A 102 -19.05 5.14 5.22
C ASP A 102 -18.31 4.40 4.09
N TYR A 103 -17.07 3.94 4.31
CA TYR A 103 -16.25 3.33 3.26
C TYR A 103 -15.11 2.48 3.80
N TYR A 104 -14.58 1.61 2.94
CA TYR A 104 -13.26 0.98 3.13
C TYR A 104 -12.19 1.75 2.37
N LEU A 105 -11.02 1.91 2.98
CA LEU A 105 -9.81 2.39 2.30
C LEU A 105 -8.80 1.25 2.20
N VAL A 106 -8.39 0.92 0.99
CA VAL A 106 -7.42 -0.14 0.71
C VAL A 106 -6.18 0.48 0.07
N THR A 107 -5.02 0.31 0.69
CA THR A 107 -3.75 0.56 0.02
C THR A 107 -3.13 -0.74 -0.45
N VAL A 108 -2.62 -0.74 -1.67
CA VAL A 108 -2.08 -1.93 -2.32
C VAL A 108 -0.72 -1.67 -2.97
N TYR A 109 0.17 -2.64 -2.84
CA TYR A 109 1.39 -2.77 -3.64
C TYR A 109 1.31 -4.05 -4.46
N VAL A 110 0.80 -3.94 -5.68
CA VAL A 110 0.53 -5.07 -6.55
C VAL A 110 1.83 -5.76 -6.99
N PRO A 111 1.92 -7.11 -7.01
CA PRO A 111 3.12 -7.79 -7.47
C PRO A 111 3.49 -7.39 -8.90
N ASN A 112 4.77 -7.14 -9.17
CA ASN A 112 5.24 -7.01 -10.54
C ASN A 112 5.41 -8.39 -11.20
N SER A 113 5.40 -8.41 -12.54
CA SER A 113 5.57 -9.64 -13.34
C SER A 113 7.04 -10.07 -13.49
N GLY A 114 7.99 -9.23 -13.07
CA GLY A 114 9.43 -9.39 -13.34
C GLY A 114 9.79 -9.00 -14.77
N ASN A 115 11.05 -8.63 -15.01
CA ASN A 115 11.53 -8.17 -16.32
C ASN A 115 11.38 -9.22 -17.44
N ASP A 116 11.42 -10.49 -17.07
CA ASP A 116 11.28 -11.65 -17.96
C ASP A 116 9.89 -12.29 -17.90
N LEU A 117 8.93 -11.61 -17.29
CA LEU A 117 7.54 -12.06 -17.09
C LEU A 117 7.40 -13.38 -16.32
N ARG A 118 8.45 -13.87 -15.66
CA ARG A 118 8.44 -15.15 -14.92
C ARG A 118 7.37 -15.21 -13.81
N ARG A 119 6.90 -14.09 -13.32
CA ARG A 119 5.83 -13.99 -12.32
C ARG A 119 4.47 -13.62 -12.93
N LEU A 120 4.32 -13.59 -14.25
CA LEU A 120 3.08 -13.12 -14.89
C LEU A 120 1.87 -13.96 -14.47
N ALA A 121 1.98 -15.29 -14.47
CA ALA A 121 0.89 -16.18 -14.05
C ALA A 121 0.51 -15.96 -12.58
N TYR A 122 1.50 -15.81 -11.68
CA TYR A 122 1.27 -15.46 -10.28
C TYR A 122 0.55 -14.11 -10.17
N ARG A 123 1.03 -13.08 -10.87
CA ARG A 123 0.43 -11.74 -10.91
C ARG A 123 -1.04 -11.79 -11.35
N GLN A 124 -1.36 -12.51 -12.42
CA GLN A 124 -2.72 -12.60 -12.94
C GLN A 124 -3.67 -13.34 -11.96
N ASN A 125 -3.19 -14.36 -11.27
CA ASN A 125 -3.96 -15.06 -10.25
C ASN A 125 -4.15 -14.20 -9.01
N TRP A 126 -3.12 -13.48 -8.59
CA TRP A 126 -3.16 -12.51 -7.50
C TRP A 126 -4.19 -11.40 -7.79
N ASP A 127 -4.18 -10.82 -9.00
CA ASP A 127 -5.13 -9.79 -9.43
C ASP A 127 -6.59 -10.29 -9.33
N ARG A 128 -6.85 -11.54 -9.72
CA ARG A 128 -8.19 -12.15 -9.60
C ARG A 128 -8.61 -12.33 -8.13
N ALA A 129 -7.69 -12.71 -7.28
CA ALA A 129 -7.95 -12.86 -5.84
C ALA A 129 -8.20 -11.49 -5.20
N PHE A 130 -7.38 -10.49 -5.53
CA PHE A 130 -7.56 -9.13 -5.06
C PHE A 130 -8.89 -8.52 -5.52
N LEU A 131 -9.27 -8.73 -6.78
CA LEU A 131 -10.59 -8.29 -7.27
C LEU A 131 -11.74 -8.93 -6.47
N ARG A 132 -11.68 -10.23 -6.18
CA ARG A 132 -12.69 -10.89 -5.33
C ARG A 132 -12.76 -10.27 -3.94
N PHE A 133 -11.61 -10.05 -3.31
CA PHE A 133 -11.53 -9.38 -2.01
C PHE A 133 -12.20 -8.00 -2.03
N LEU A 134 -11.90 -7.16 -3.04
CA LEU A 134 -12.54 -5.84 -3.17
C LEU A 134 -14.05 -5.95 -3.37
N LYS A 135 -14.49 -6.90 -4.21
CA LYS A 135 -15.92 -7.14 -4.43
C LYS A 135 -16.67 -7.66 -3.19
N ASP A 136 -15.98 -8.39 -2.32
CA ASP A 136 -16.56 -8.82 -1.05
C ASP A 136 -16.72 -7.64 -0.07
N LEU A 137 -15.74 -6.75 0.03
CA LEU A 137 -15.86 -5.51 0.80
C LEU A 137 -17.00 -4.62 0.27
N GLU A 138 -17.09 -4.47 -1.05
CA GLU A 138 -18.08 -3.62 -1.73
C GLU A 138 -19.54 -4.04 -1.47
N LYS A 139 -19.77 -5.28 -1.01
CA LYS A 139 -21.11 -5.72 -0.62
C LYS A 139 -21.66 -4.99 0.61
N THR A 140 -20.80 -4.42 1.43
CA THR A 140 -21.17 -3.74 2.67
C THR A 140 -21.04 -2.23 2.60
N LYS A 141 -19.92 -1.73 2.04
CA LYS A 141 -19.62 -0.29 1.94
C LYS A 141 -18.85 0.00 0.65
N PRO A 142 -18.91 1.23 0.12
CA PRO A 142 -18.01 1.67 -0.94
C PRO A 142 -16.53 1.42 -0.61
N VAL A 143 -15.73 1.09 -1.62
CA VAL A 143 -14.30 0.82 -1.47
C VAL A 143 -13.48 1.84 -2.23
N VAL A 144 -12.61 2.55 -1.53
CA VAL A 144 -11.59 3.42 -2.11
C VAL A 144 -10.28 2.63 -2.18
N VAL A 145 -9.74 2.46 -3.37
CA VAL A 145 -8.48 1.75 -3.58
C VAL A 145 -7.44 2.71 -4.12
N CYS A 146 -6.27 2.72 -3.50
CA CYS A 146 -5.11 3.46 -4.00
C CYS A 146 -3.84 2.64 -3.81
N GLY A 147 -2.78 2.99 -4.52
CA GLY A 147 -1.50 2.31 -4.37
C GLY A 147 -0.66 2.25 -5.63
N ASP A 148 0.33 1.35 -5.61
CA ASP A 148 1.17 1.05 -6.75
C ASP A 148 0.66 -0.23 -7.44
N PHE A 149 0.01 -0.06 -8.59
CA PHE A 149 -0.59 -1.16 -9.34
C PHE A 149 0.42 -1.93 -10.22
N ASN A 150 1.65 -1.46 -10.33
CA ASN A 150 2.69 -2.07 -11.17
C ASN A 150 2.21 -2.40 -12.59
N VAL A 151 1.42 -1.51 -13.17
CA VAL A 151 0.89 -1.60 -14.54
C VAL A 151 0.65 -0.21 -15.10
N ALA A 152 1.06 0.00 -16.36
CA ALA A 152 0.70 1.19 -17.12
C ALA A 152 -0.57 0.91 -17.93
N HIS A 153 -1.50 1.86 -17.93
CA HIS A 153 -2.70 1.78 -18.76
C HIS A 153 -2.44 2.30 -20.18
N LYS A 154 -1.61 3.34 -20.31
CA LYS A 154 -1.26 3.98 -21.59
C LYS A 154 0.23 4.27 -21.66
N GLU A 155 0.74 4.50 -22.87
CA GLU A 155 2.15 4.86 -23.07
C GLU A 155 2.59 6.11 -22.30
N ILE A 156 1.68 7.06 -22.07
CA ILE A 156 1.96 8.28 -21.29
C ILE A 156 2.31 7.96 -19.81
N ASP A 157 1.88 6.81 -19.32
CA ASP A 157 2.14 6.37 -17.95
C ASP A 157 3.54 5.73 -17.79
N LEU A 158 4.28 5.61 -18.90
CA LEU A 158 5.61 5.01 -18.92
C LEU A 158 6.70 6.07 -19.14
N ALA A 159 7.74 6.04 -18.31
CA ALA A 159 8.89 6.93 -18.47
C ALA A 159 9.66 6.69 -19.78
N ARG A 160 9.62 5.45 -20.31
CA ARG A 160 10.33 5.02 -21.51
C ARG A 160 9.46 4.06 -22.34
N PRO A 161 8.35 4.51 -22.94
CA PRO A 161 7.37 3.61 -23.55
C PRO A 161 7.94 2.75 -24.71
N LYS A 162 8.98 3.24 -25.40
CA LYS A 162 9.63 2.49 -26.49
C LYS A 162 10.60 1.41 -25.99
N ALA A 163 10.93 1.40 -24.72
CA ALA A 163 11.90 0.46 -24.11
C ALA A 163 11.26 -0.56 -23.16
N ASN A 164 9.96 -0.44 -22.95
CA ASN A 164 9.15 -1.32 -22.08
C ASN A 164 8.06 -2.03 -22.89
#